data_2fba3f34c56133bfd8af8d8783ad3238
#
_entry.id   2fba3f34c56133bfd8af8d8783ad3238
#
_cell.length_a   1.000
_cell.length_b   1.000
_cell.length_c   1.000
_cell.angle_alpha   90.00
_cell.angle_beta   90.00
_cell.angle_gamma   90.00
#
_symmetry.space_group_name_H-M   'P 1'
#
loop_
_entity.id
_entity.type
_entity.pdbx_description
1 polymer ?
#
loop_
_entity_poly.entity_id
_entity_poly.type
_entity_poly.pdbx_seq_one_letter_code
_entity_poly.pdbx_strand_id
1 'polypeptide(L)'
;MIEDIKGYKPHTEEKIGKVNAIKDAEVRLGLIFDALYDEFWEAFDSCEDDELAKNYAEILDQLTIAKTKLKEASMWACRAVFQPEEKY
;
A
#
# COMPACT_ATOMS: atom_id res chain seq x y z
N MET A 1 0.83 30.97 -0.45
CA MET A 1 0.40 29.80 -1.23
C MET A 1 0.67 28.54 -0.46
N ILE A 2 -0.26 27.63 -0.49
CA ILE A 2 -0.12 26.39 0.28
C ILE A 2 0.96 25.45 -0.24
N GLU A 3 1.40 25.63 -1.46
CA GLU A 3 2.53 24.87 -1.99
C GLU A 3 3.86 25.23 -1.32
N ASP A 4 3.88 26.26 -0.51
CA ASP A 4 5.09 26.69 0.21
C ASP A 4 5.26 25.95 1.54
N ILE A 5 4.94 24.69 1.56
CA ILE A 5 5.17 23.83 2.73
C ILE A 5 6.67 23.68 2.92
N LYS A 6 7.12 23.93 4.15
CA LYS A 6 8.54 23.86 4.48
C LYS A 6 9.10 22.47 4.18
N GLY A 7 10.20 22.44 3.46
CA GLY A 7 10.88 21.20 3.08
C GLY A 7 10.37 20.58 1.78
N TYR A 8 9.36 21.17 1.16
CA TYR A 8 8.82 20.67 -0.11
C TYR A 8 8.94 21.70 -1.21
N LYS A 9 9.23 21.22 -2.41
CA LYS A 9 9.23 22.06 -3.61
C LYS A 9 7.78 22.32 -4.01
N PRO A 10 7.51 23.44 -4.70
CA PRO A 10 6.15 23.72 -5.20
C PRO A 10 5.60 22.57 -6.02
N HIS A 11 4.32 22.29 -5.83
CA HIS A 11 3.63 21.22 -6.54
C HIS A 11 3.05 21.72 -7.84
N THR A 12 3.42 21.11 -8.96
CA THR A 12 2.83 21.39 -10.27
C THR A 12 1.66 20.47 -10.52
N GLU A 13 0.80 20.82 -11.47
CA GLU A 13 -0.30 19.96 -11.88
C GLU A 13 0.21 18.61 -12.39
N GLU A 14 1.36 18.60 -13.06
CA GLU A 14 1.99 17.36 -13.51
C GLU A 14 2.36 16.45 -12.34
N LYS A 15 2.97 17.01 -11.29
CA LYS A 15 3.32 16.25 -10.09
C LYS A 15 2.08 15.74 -9.37
N ILE A 16 1.07 16.57 -9.22
CA ILE A 16 -0.19 16.18 -8.60
C ILE A 16 -0.84 15.04 -9.38
N GLY A 17 -0.85 15.13 -10.71
CA GLY A 17 -1.38 14.07 -11.56
C GLY A 17 -0.65 12.73 -11.37
N LYS A 18 0.67 12.77 -11.27
CA LYS A 18 1.48 11.57 -11.03
C LYS A 18 1.18 10.95 -9.67
N VAL A 19 1.08 11.75 -8.64
CA VAL A 19 0.76 11.26 -7.29
C VAL A 19 -0.65 10.68 -7.24
N ASN A 20 -1.61 11.32 -7.89
CA ASN A 20 -2.97 10.79 -7.96
C ASN A 20 -3.01 9.44 -8.67
N ALA A 21 -2.23 9.27 -9.74
CA ALA A 21 -2.13 7.98 -10.44
C ALA A 21 -1.55 6.89 -9.53
N ILE A 22 -0.51 7.22 -8.75
CA ILE A 22 0.09 6.30 -7.78
C ILE A 22 -0.94 5.90 -6.73
N LYS A 23 -1.65 6.86 -6.16
CA LYS A 23 -2.65 6.60 -5.11
C LYS A 23 -3.84 5.81 -5.64
N ASP A 24 -4.29 6.07 -6.85
CA ASP A 24 -5.38 5.30 -7.46
C ASP A 24 -4.96 3.84 -7.68
N ALA A 25 -3.74 3.61 -8.12
CA ALA A 25 -3.20 2.27 -8.29
C ALA A 25 -3.05 1.55 -6.94
N GLU A 26 -2.59 2.26 -5.92
CA GLU A 26 -2.49 1.73 -4.55
C GLU A 26 -3.85 1.27 -4.05
N VAL A 27 -4.88 2.09 -4.18
CA VAL A 27 -6.23 1.76 -3.71
C VAL A 27 -6.75 0.50 -4.43
N ARG A 28 -6.60 0.44 -5.76
CA ARG A 28 -7.07 -0.72 -6.52
C ARG A 28 -6.35 -2.00 -6.11
N LEU A 29 -5.03 -1.95 -5.98
CA LEU A 29 -4.26 -3.12 -5.57
C LEU A 29 -4.55 -3.51 -4.12
N GLY A 30 -4.70 -2.52 -3.24
CA GLY A 30 -5.08 -2.75 -1.85
C GLY A 30 -6.44 -3.44 -1.72
N LEU A 31 -7.41 -3.07 -2.54
CA LEU A 31 -8.72 -3.73 -2.54
C LEU A 31 -8.62 -5.19 -3.00
N ILE A 32 -7.73 -5.49 -3.95
CA ILE A 32 -7.48 -6.86 -4.37
C ILE A 32 -6.87 -7.66 -3.21
N PHE A 33 -5.90 -7.08 -2.51
CA PHE A 33 -5.29 -7.74 -1.35
C PHE A 33 -6.31 -7.99 -0.24
N ASP A 34 -7.21 -7.02 0.02
CA ASP A 34 -8.27 -7.18 1.02
C ASP A 34 -9.24 -8.30 0.63
N ALA A 35 -9.61 -8.39 -0.64
CA ALA A 35 -10.49 -9.46 -1.13
C ALA A 35 -9.84 -10.83 -0.99
N LEU A 36 -8.55 -10.94 -1.30
CA LEU A 36 -7.79 -12.17 -1.11
C LEU A 36 -7.69 -12.53 0.37
N TYR A 37 -7.46 -11.55 1.23
CA TYR A 37 -7.39 -11.78 2.66
C TYR A 37 -8.70 -12.35 3.20
N ASP A 38 -9.82 -11.76 2.82
CA ASP A 38 -11.14 -12.22 3.26
C ASP A 38 -11.42 -13.65 2.78
N GLU A 39 -11.06 -13.97 1.55
CA GLU A 39 -11.20 -15.31 1.00
C GLU A 39 -10.41 -16.34 1.78
N PHE A 40 -9.15 -16.08 2.05
CA PHE A 40 -8.29 -16.99 2.80
C PHE A 40 -8.60 -17.01 4.28
N TRP A 41 -9.12 -15.92 4.84
CA TRP A 41 -9.61 -15.92 6.21
C TRP A 41 -10.79 -16.87 6.38
N GLU A 42 -11.76 -16.84 5.45
CA GLU A 42 -12.89 -17.77 5.48
C GLU A 42 -12.42 -19.22 5.37
N ALA A 43 -11.47 -19.49 4.50
CA ALA A 43 -10.90 -20.82 4.34
C ALA A 43 -10.19 -21.28 5.63
N PHE A 44 -9.44 -20.39 6.26
CA PHE A 44 -8.76 -20.65 7.51
C PHE A 44 -9.75 -20.94 8.64
N ASP A 45 -10.75 -20.07 8.77
CA ASP A 45 -11.74 -20.13 9.85
C ASP A 45 -12.56 -21.42 9.81
N SER A 46 -12.85 -21.92 8.62
CA SER A 46 -13.64 -23.15 8.43
C SER A 46 -12.79 -24.41 8.31
N CYS A 47 -11.46 -24.30 8.39
CA CYS A 47 -10.56 -25.41 8.18
C CYS A 47 -10.46 -26.31 9.42
N GLU A 48 -10.65 -27.61 9.23
CA GLU A 48 -10.54 -28.58 10.31
C GLU A 48 -9.20 -29.35 10.29
N ASP A 49 -8.41 -29.18 9.23
CA ASP A 49 -7.11 -29.82 9.07
C ASP A 49 -6.02 -28.87 9.59
N ASP A 50 -5.27 -29.31 10.60
CA ASP A 50 -4.25 -28.47 11.25
C ASP A 50 -3.13 -28.04 10.31
N GLU A 51 -2.67 -28.92 9.42
CA GLU A 51 -1.61 -28.56 8.48
C GLU A 51 -2.08 -27.56 7.44
N LEU A 52 -3.29 -27.76 6.93
CA LEU A 52 -3.88 -26.85 5.97
C LEU A 52 -4.16 -25.50 6.63
N ALA A 53 -4.60 -25.51 7.90
CA ALA A 53 -4.81 -24.28 8.65
C ALA A 53 -3.52 -23.47 8.80
N LYS A 54 -2.39 -24.15 9.06
CA LYS A 54 -1.08 -23.48 9.12
C LYS A 54 -0.73 -22.83 7.79
N ASN A 55 -1.01 -23.53 6.69
CA ASN A 55 -0.76 -22.99 5.36
C ASN A 55 -1.59 -21.73 5.10
N TYR A 56 -2.86 -21.76 5.47
CA TYR A 56 -3.72 -20.57 5.35
C TYR A 56 -3.23 -19.42 6.23
N ALA A 57 -2.77 -19.72 7.44
CA ALA A 57 -2.22 -18.70 8.33
C ALA A 57 -1.00 -18.03 7.71
N GLU A 58 -0.12 -18.77 7.06
CA GLU A 58 1.04 -18.24 6.35
C GLU A 58 0.61 -17.34 5.19
N ILE A 59 -0.41 -17.73 4.45
CA ILE A 59 -0.95 -16.93 3.36
C ILE A 59 -1.48 -15.59 3.88
N LEU A 60 -2.22 -15.62 5.00
CA LEU A 60 -2.73 -14.40 5.63
C LEU A 60 -1.60 -13.46 6.07
N ASP A 61 -0.53 -14.03 6.65
CA ASP A 61 0.63 -13.25 7.04
C ASP A 61 1.30 -12.60 5.83
N GLN A 62 1.44 -13.35 4.74
CA GLN A 62 2.03 -12.83 3.51
C GLN A 62 1.19 -11.70 2.91
N LEU A 63 -0.14 -11.80 2.96
CA LEU A 63 -1.02 -10.74 2.47
C LEU A 63 -0.92 -9.49 3.34
N THR A 64 -0.76 -9.65 4.66
CA THR A 64 -0.54 -8.53 5.57
C THR A 64 0.77 -7.82 5.24
N ILE A 65 1.82 -8.57 4.97
CA ILE A 65 3.12 -8.01 4.54
C ILE A 65 2.95 -7.29 3.21
N ALA A 66 2.27 -7.90 2.24
CA ALA A 66 2.05 -7.30 0.93
C ALA A 66 1.35 -5.94 1.04
N LYS A 67 0.32 -5.86 1.87
CA LYS A 67 -0.41 -4.62 2.10
C LYS A 67 0.47 -3.54 2.72
N THR A 68 1.29 -3.92 3.70
CA THR A 68 2.24 -3.00 4.33
C THR A 68 3.26 -2.48 3.31
N LYS A 69 3.81 -3.37 2.48
CA LYS A 69 4.78 -2.99 1.46
C LYS A 69 4.17 -2.12 0.37
N LEU A 70 2.92 -2.37 0.03
CA LEU A 70 2.20 -1.51 -0.91
C LEU A 70 2.09 -0.07 -0.39
N LYS A 71 1.73 0.09 0.87
CA LYS A 71 1.66 1.42 1.51
C LYS A 71 3.03 2.10 1.52
N GLU A 72 4.07 1.37 1.86
CA GLU A 72 5.44 1.89 1.84
C GLU A 72 5.86 2.28 0.43
N ALA A 73 5.60 1.42 -0.55
CA ALA A 73 5.95 1.69 -1.94
C ALA A 73 5.26 2.95 -2.46
N SER A 74 3.98 3.10 -2.17
CA SER A 74 3.20 4.28 -2.55
C SER A 74 3.77 5.55 -1.90
N MET A 75 4.08 5.48 -0.61
CA MET A 75 4.68 6.60 0.13
C MET A 75 6.01 7.04 -0.50
N TRP A 76 6.89 6.08 -0.77
CA TRP A 76 8.20 6.40 -1.37
C TRP A 76 8.07 6.92 -2.79
N ALA A 77 7.15 6.38 -3.58
CA ALA A 77 6.92 6.86 -4.94
C ALA A 77 6.40 8.29 -4.95
N CYS A 78 5.46 8.62 -4.05
CA CYS A 78 4.96 10.00 -3.92
C CYS A 78 6.07 10.95 -3.47
N ARG A 79 6.89 10.50 -2.52
CA ARG A 79 8.04 11.29 -2.07
C ARG A 79 9.03 11.55 -3.21
N ALA A 80 9.26 10.56 -4.06
CA ALA A 80 10.13 10.71 -5.22
C ALA A 80 9.58 11.76 -6.21
N VAL A 81 8.26 11.80 -6.40
CA VAL A 81 7.62 12.79 -7.27
C VAL A 81 7.73 14.19 -6.68
N PHE A 82 7.42 14.34 -5.41
CA PHE A 82 7.43 15.65 -4.75
C PHE A 82 8.83 16.13 -4.37
N GLN A 83 9.78 15.24 -4.18
CA GLN A 83 11.16 15.57 -3.85
C GLN A 83 11.28 16.57 -2.70
N PRO A 84 10.85 16.22 -1.48
CA PRO A 84 10.96 17.13 -0.35
C PRO A 84 12.41 17.47 -0.06
N GLU A 85 12.66 18.69 0.36
CA GLU A 85 14.01 19.15 0.72
C GLU A 85 14.37 18.58 2.10
N GLU A 86 15.47 17.84 2.17
CA GLU A 86 15.94 17.21 3.41
C GLU A 86 17.18 17.92 3.91
N LYS A 87 17.21 18.20 5.20
CA LYS A 87 18.27 18.95 5.87
C LYS A 87 19.10 18.10 6.83
N TYR A 88 18.98 16.81 6.73
CA TYR A 88 19.70 15.89 7.64
C TYR A 88 20.52 14.86 6.88
#